data_9610f5774c26f8c666d14cfe0b444bc1
#
_entry.id   9610f5774c26f8c666d14cfe0b444bc1
#
_cell.length_a   1.000
_cell.length_b   1.000
_cell.length_c   1.000
_cell.angle_alpha   90.00
_cell.angle_beta   90.00
_cell.angle_gamma   90.00
#
_symmetry.space_group_name_H-M   'P 1'
#
loop_
_entity.id
_entity.type
_entity.pdbx_description
1 polymer ?
#
loop_
_entity_poly.entity_id
_entity_poly.type
_entity_poly.pdbx_seq_one_letter_code
_entity_poly.pdbx_strand_id
1 'polypeptide(L)'
;MLVFAGLGNPGAAYALHRHNIGFMAVDTIAEVHGFDPWRIRFQGWAAEGRIGGEKLLLLKPATFMNESGRSVSEALRFYKLGPEALTVFYDELDLAPFKVRVKFAGGAAGHNGIRSIDSHIGPDYRRVRLGIGHPGHKDRVTGHVLGNF
;
A
#
# COMPACT_ATOMS: atom_id res chain seq x y z
N MET A 1 -15.51 -1.17 -10.07
CA MET A 1 -14.07 -0.92 -10.13
C MET A 1 -13.50 -0.89 -8.72
N LEU A 2 -12.35 -1.50 -8.54
CA LEU A 2 -11.62 -1.50 -7.27
C LEU A 2 -10.25 -0.83 -7.45
N VAL A 3 -9.71 -0.32 -6.34
CA VAL A 3 -8.36 0.25 -6.29
C VAL A 3 -7.55 -0.54 -5.27
N PHE A 4 -6.40 -1.07 -5.71
CA PHE A 4 -5.43 -1.72 -4.84
C PHE A 4 -4.21 -0.82 -4.76
N ALA A 5 -3.96 -0.26 -3.59
CA ALA A 5 -2.81 0.59 -3.35
C ALA A 5 -1.75 -0.16 -2.53
N GLY A 6 -0.55 -0.26 -3.05
CA GLY A 6 0.59 -0.79 -2.32
C GLY A 6 1.44 0.36 -1.79
N LEU A 7 1.78 0.33 -0.51
CA LEU A 7 2.53 1.41 0.13
C LEU A 7 4.03 1.15 0.14
N GLY A 8 4.78 2.22 0.01
CA GLY A 8 6.24 2.22 0.06
C GLY A 8 6.78 3.64 -0.08
N ASN A 9 8.08 3.76 0.04
CA ASN A 9 8.80 5.00 -0.26
C ASN A 9 9.39 4.93 -1.66
N PRO A 10 9.28 6.01 -2.47
CA PRO A 10 9.78 6.01 -3.83
C PRO A 10 11.31 6.06 -3.87
N GLY A 11 11.87 5.53 -4.95
CA GLY A 11 13.29 5.57 -5.23
C GLY A 11 14.02 4.25 -5.03
N ALA A 12 15.08 4.04 -5.78
CA ALA A 12 15.86 2.80 -5.76
C ALA A 12 16.47 2.50 -4.39
N ALA A 13 16.80 3.54 -3.61
CA ALA A 13 17.37 3.38 -2.27
C ALA A 13 16.44 2.66 -1.31
N TYR A 14 15.15 2.69 -1.55
CA TYR A 14 14.14 2.08 -0.68
C TYR A 14 13.54 0.78 -1.23
N ALA A 15 13.87 0.41 -2.46
CA ALA A 15 13.16 -0.63 -3.21
C ALA A 15 13.07 -1.98 -2.49
N LEU A 16 14.10 -2.36 -1.72
CA LEU A 16 14.14 -3.64 -1.01
C LEU A 16 13.87 -3.50 0.50
N HIS A 17 13.47 -2.32 0.96
CA HIS A 17 13.15 -2.12 2.36
C HIS A 17 11.86 -2.87 2.74
N ARG A 18 11.78 -3.34 3.99
CA ARG A 18 10.56 -3.98 4.51
C ARG A 18 9.35 -3.08 4.39
N HIS A 19 9.55 -1.77 4.57
CA HIS A 19 8.49 -0.78 4.43
C HIS A 19 7.93 -0.68 3.00
N ASN A 20 8.62 -1.24 2.02
CA ASN A 20 8.20 -1.28 0.61
C ASN A 20 7.53 -2.59 0.20
N ILE A 21 7.20 -3.47 1.14
CA ILE A 21 6.55 -4.75 0.81
C ILE A 21 5.20 -4.55 0.11
N GLY A 22 4.50 -3.45 0.39
CA GLY A 22 3.27 -3.10 -0.32
C GLY A 22 3.50 -2.84 -1.81
N PHE A 23 4.57 -2.12 -2.17
CA PHE A 23 4.98 -1.93 -3.56
C PHE A 23 5.25 -3.28 -4.24
N MET A 24 6.00 -4.14 -3.56
CA MET A 24 6.34 -5.47 -4.08
C MET A 24 5.08 -6.30 -4.34
N ALA A 25 4.10 -6.22 -3.46
CA ALA A 25 2.85 -6.96 -3.59
C ALA A 25 2.07 -6.54 -4.86
N VAL A 26 1.88 -5.25 -5.08
CA VAL A 26 1.14 -4.80 -6.27
C VAL A 26 1.94 -4.98 -7.54
N ASP A 27 3.27 -4.89 -7.50
CA ASP A 27 4.12 -5.23 -8.65
C ASP A 27 3.92 -6.70 -9.05
N THR A 28 3.85 -7.61 -8.08
CA THR A 28 3.60 -9.03 -8.33
C THR A 28 2.21 -9.25 -8.91
N ILE A 29 1.19 -8.58 -8.40
CA ILE A 29 -0.17 -8.67 -8.93
C ILE A 29 -0.20 -8.21 -10.40
N ALA A 30 0.46 -7.10 -10.70
CA ALA A 30 0.53 -6.57 -12.07
C ALA A 30 1.17 -7.57 -13.02
N GLU A 31 2.26 -8.19 -12.62
CA GLU A 31 2.99 -9.17 -13.42
C GLU A 31 2.18 -10.45 -13.64
N VAL A 32 1.64 -11.02 -12.56
CA VAL A 32 0.89 -12.29 -12.61
C VAL A 32 -0.37 -12.18 -13.45
N HIS A 33 -1.06 -11.04 -13.37
CA HIS A 33 -2.36 -10.85 -14.04
C HIS A 33 -2.28 -10.06 -15.34
N GLY A 34 -1.09 -9.72 -15.81
CA GLY A 34 -0.91 -9.07 -17.11
C GLY A 34 -1.52 -7.68 -17.19
N PHE A 35 -1.32 -6.86 -16.17
CA PHE A 35 -1.79 -5.49 -16.18
C PHE A 35 -1.06 -4.65 -17.24
N ASP A 36 -1.70 -3.54 -17.64
CA ASP A 36 -1.08 -2.55 -18.53
C ASP A 36 0.22 -2.01 -17.91
N PRO A 37 1.11 -1.43 -18.71
CA PRO A 37 2.33 -0.82 -18.18
C PRO A 37 2.03 0.26 -17.14
N TRP A 38 2.88 0.36 -16.14
CA TRP A 38 2.81 1.41 -15.14
C TRP A 38 2.96 2.79 -15.78
N ARG A 39 2.11 3.74 -15.36
CA ARG A 39 2.14 5.13 -15.82
C ARG A 39 2.16 6.07 -14.62
N ILE A 40 2.79 7.23 -14.80
CA ILE A 40 2.79 8.27 -13.76
C ILE A 40 1.40 8.94 -13.73
N ARG A 41 0.64 8.70 -12.66
CA ARG A 41 -0.67 9.28 -12.41
C ARG A 41 -0.94 9.35 -10.91
N PHE A 42 -1.76 10.27 -10.48
CA PHE A 42 -2.21 10.39 -9.08
C PHE A 42 -1.05 10.50 -8.09
N GLN A 43 -0.03 11.29 -8.45
CA GLN A 43 1.18 11.43 -7.63
C GLN A 43 1.83 10.06 -7.33
N GLY A 44 1.78 9.15 -8.28
CA GLY A 44 2.29 7.79 -8.11
C GLY A 44 2.45 7.08 -9.44
N TRP A 45 2.52 5.75 -9.35
CA TRP A 45 2.53 4.86 -10.49
C TRP A 45 1.23 4.08 -10.51
N ALA A 46 0.54 4.10 -11.64
CA ALA A 46 -0.76 3.46 -11.79
C ALA A 46 -0.77 2.49 -12.97
N ALA A 47 -1.45 1.37 -12.80
CA ALA A 47 -1.64 0.38 -13.87
C ALA A 47 -3.07 -0.13 -13.84
N GLU A 48 -3.71 -0.20 -15.00
CA GLU A 48 -5.06 -0.72 -15.14
C GLU A 48 -5.04 -2.17 -15.62
N GLY A 49 -6.02 -2.94 -15.17
CA GLY A 49 -6.18 -4.33 -15.57
C GLY A 49 -7.45 -4.94 -15.03
N ARG A 50 -7.57 -6.26 -15.14
CA ARG A 50 -8.73 -7.01 -14.65
C ARG A 50 -8.28 -8.28 -13.93
N ILE A 51 -9.01 -8.61 -12.87
CA ILE A 51 -8.89 -9.89 -12.19
C ILE A 51 -10.29 -10.46 -12.04
N GLY A 52 -10.52 -11.67 -12.58
CA GLY A 52 -11.83 -12.30 -12.50
C GLY A 52 -12.97 -11.48 -13.11
N GLY A 53 -12.69 -10.68 -14.13
CA GLY A 53 -13.67 -9.79 -14.75
C GLY A 53 -13.87 -8.45 -14.05
N GLU A 54 -13.35 -8.27 -12.85
CA GLU A 54 -13.41 -7.00 -12.14
C GLU A 54 -12.31 -6.06 -12.63
N LYS A 55 -12.68 -4.83 -12.97
CA LYS A 55 -11.72 -3.79 -13.36
C LYS A 55 -11.01 -3.27 -12.12
N LEU A 56 -9.68 -3.20 -12.19
CA LEU A 56 -8.83 -2.73 -11.10
C LEU A 56 -7.86 -1.66 -11.55
N LEU A 57 -7.61 -0.72 -10.65
CA LEU A 57 -6.45 0.16 -10.69
C LEU A 57 -5.46 -0.33 -9.63
N LEU A 58 -4.23 -0.61 -10.03
CA LEU A 58 -3.12 -0.78 -9.10
C LEU A 58 -2.42 0.56 -8.95
N LEU A 59 -2.08 0.94 -7.72
CA LEU A 59 -1.47 2.21 -7.41
C LEU A 59 -0.29 2.02 -6.47
N LYS A 60 0.85 2.63 -6.83
CA LYS A 60 2.00 2.79 -5.95
C LYS A 60 2.18 4.29 -5.72
N PRO A 61 1.75 4.84 -4.57
CA PRO A 61 2.00 6.25 -4.28
C PRO A 61 3.50 6.57 -4.38
N ALA A 62 3.83 7.63 -5.12
CA ALA A 62 5.22 8.09 -5.27
C ALA A 62 5.52 9.25 -4.31
N THR A 63 4.60 9.58 -3.44
CA THR A 63 4.84 10.41 -2.26
C THR A 63 5.63 9.61 -1.23
N PHE A 64 6.32 10.28 -0.31
CA PHE A 64 6.87 9.55 0.83
C PHE A 64 5.74 8.95 1.66
N MET A 65 6.07 7.92 2.46
CA MET A 65 5.09 7.11 3.18
C MET A 65 4.07 7.93 3.96
N ASN A 66 4.51 8.97 4.67
CA ASN A 66 3.64 9.82 5.48
C ASN A 66 2.69 10.71 4.68
N GLU A 67 2.78 10.69 3.35
CA GLU A 67 1.90 11.44 2.45
C GLU A 67 1.12 10.53 1.49
N SER A 68 1.07 9.24 1.76
CA SER A 68 0.40 8.25 0.89
C SER A 68 -1.06 8.59 0.62
N GLY A 69 -1.75 9.23 1.57
CA GLY A 69 -3.15 9.61 1.44
C GLY A 69 -3.41 10.62 0.32
N ARG A 70 -2.43 11.44 -0.04
CA ARG A 70 -2.56 12.39 -1.15
C ARG A 70 -2.79 11.68 -2.47
N SER A 71 -1.99 10.67 -2.74
CA SER A 71 -2.07 9.86 -3.96
C SER A 71 -3.37 9.06 -3.99
N VAL A 72 -3.66 8.33 -2.92
CA VAL A 72 -4.83 7.46 -2.83
C VAL A 72 -6.13 8.25 -2.98
N SER A 73 -6.26 9.38 -2.27
CA SER A 73 -7.47 10.20 -2.34
C SER A 73 -7.68 10.80 -3.73
N GLU A 74 -6.60 11.20 -4.40
CA GLU A 74 -6.68 11.71 -5.78
C GLU A 74 -7.22 10.65 -6.75
N ALA A 75 -6.72 9.41 -6.65
CA ALA A 75 -7.18 8.32 -7.48
C ALA A 75 -8.66 8.00 -7.26
N LEU A 76 -9.09 7.92 -6.01
CA LEU A 76 -10.50 7.66 -5.69
C LEU A 76 -11.41 8.76 -6.22
N ARG A 77 -11.02 10.02 -6.05
CA ARG A 77 -11.81 11.15 -6.58
C ARG A 77 -11.92 11.11 -8.10
N PHE A 78 -10.83 10.79 -8.78
CA PHE A 78 -10.83 10.72 -10.25
C PHE A 78 -11.86 9.72 -10.77
N TYR A 79 -11.94 8.54 -10.14
CA TYR A 79 -12.88 7.50 -10.55
C TYR A 79 -14.22 7.58 -9.84
N LYS A 80 -14.43 8.61 -9.02
CA LYS A 80 -15.67 8.82 -8.24
C LYS A 80 -16.01 7.62 -7.38
N LEU A 81 -14.99 7.08 -6.69
CA LEU A 81 -15.11 5.92 -5.81
C LEU A 81 -15.00 6.33 -4.35
N GLY A 82 -15.75 5.64 -3.49
CA GLY A 82 -15.61 5.78 -2.04
C GLY A 82 -14.55 4.84 -1.47
N PRO A 83 -14.30 4.95 -0.15
CA PRO A 83 -13.29 4.11 0.53
C PRO A 83 -13.57 2.61 0.43
N GLU A 84 -14.82 2.21 0.26
CA GLU A 84 -15.21 0.81 0.12
C GLU A 84 -14.62 0.13 -1.11
N ALA A 85 -14.19 0.90 -2.11
CA ALA A 85 -13.53 0.38 -3.31
C ALA A 85 -12.02 0.15 -3.11
N LEU A 86 -11.47 0.62 -2.00
CA LEU A 86 -10.03 0.61 -1.74
C LEU A 86 -9.60 -0.60 -0.93
N THR A 87 -8.49 -1.21 -1.36
CA THR A 87 -7.71 -2.17 -0.56
C THR A 87 -6.27 -1.68 -0.52
N VAL A 88 -5.68 -1.61 0.67
CA VAL A 88 -4.31 -1.13 0.87
C VAL A 88 -3.44 -2.28 1.34
N PHE A 89 -2.30 -2.47 0.66
CA PHE A 89 -1.28 -3.46 0.99
C PHE A 89 -0.13 -2.75 1.68
N TYR A 90 0.22 -3.19 2.87
CA TYR A 90 1.27 -2.53 3.66
C TYR A 90 1.94 -3.46 4.66
N ASP A 91 3.09 -3.02 5.17
CA ASP A 91 3.89 -3.75 6.13
C ASP A 91 3.30 -3.69 7.53
N GLU A 92 3.29 -4.84 8.22
CA GLU A 92 2.78 -4.98 9.58
C GLU A 92 3.82 -5.59 10.50
N LEU A 93 4.23 -4.82 11.51
CA LEU A 93 5.23 -5.25 12.48
C LEU A 93 4.76 -6.41 13.37
N ASP A 94 3.47 -6.42 13.72
CA ASP A 94 2.92 -7.37 14.68
C ASP A 94 2.60 -8.74 14.08
N LEU A 95 2.84 -8.92 12.78
CA LEU A 95 2.74 -10.20 12.10
C LEU A 95 4.13 -10.75 11.81
N ALA A 96 4.30 -12.05 12.02
CA ALA A 96 5.54 -12.74 11.66
C ALA A 96 5.85 -12.54 10.17
N PRO A 97 7.14 -12.57 9.76
CA PRO A 97 7.50 -12.43 8.36
C PRO A 97 6.71 -13.41 7.48
N PHE A 98 6.25 -12.91 6.32
CA PHE A 98 5.50 -13.66 5.32
C PHE A 98 4.09 -14.11 5.73
N LYS A 99 3.59 -13.68 6.89
CA LYS A 99 2.18 -13.84 7.24
C LYS A 99 1.36 -12.73 6.57
N VAL A 100 0.14 -13.08 6.18
CA VAL A 100 -0.80 -12.15 5.54
C VAL A 100 -2.12 -12.15 6.32
N ARG A 101 -2.65 -10.97 6.60
CA ARG A 101 -3.95 -10.80 7.26
C ARG A 101 -4.75 -9.74 6.52
N VAL A 102 -6.02 -10.04 6.28
CA VAL A 102 -6.96 -9.08 5.70
C VAL A 102 -7.87 -8.56 6.82
N LYS A 103 -8.04 -7.24 6.85
CA LYS A 103 -8.85 -6.57 7.87
C LYS A 103 -9.62 -5.43 7.21
N PHE A 104 -10.84 -5.19 7.69
CA PHE A 104 -11.61 -4.00 7.32
C PHE A 104 -11.52 -2.97 8.43
N ALA A 105 -11.17 -1.73 8.07
CA ALA A 105 -11.05 -0.61 9.00
C ALA A 105 -10.03 -0.85 10.13
N GLY A 106 -10.13 -0.13 11.24
CA GLY A 106 -9.25 -0.22 12.38
C GLY A 106 -8.26 0.93 12.46
N GLY A 107 -7.40 0.89 13.48
CA GLY A 107 -6.39 1.92 13.72
C GLY A 107 -5.17 1.77 12.83
N ALA A 108 -4.35 2.82 12.77
CA ALA A 108 -3.12 2.85 11.98
C ALA A 108 -1.98 2.06 12.64
N ALA A 109 -2.06 1.78 13.94
CA ALA A 109 -1.04 1.06 14.71
C ALA A 109 0.38 1.63 14.51
N GLY A 110 0.50 2.95 14.40
CA GLY A 110 1.77 3.63 14.20
C GLY A 110 2.28 3.66 12.75
N HIS A 111 1.60 3.03 11.81
CA HIS A 111 2.01 3.06 10.40
C HIS A 111 1.68 4.41 9.76
N ASN A 112 2.71 5.14 9.32
CA ASN A 112 2.55 6.50 8.83
C ASN A 112 1.73 6.60 7.54
N GLY A 113 1.86 5.62 6.65
CA GLY A 113 1.09 5.57 5.41
C GLY A 113 -0.40 5.38 5.67
N ILE A 114 -0.74 4.46 6.56
CA ILE A 114 -2.13 4.22 6.96
C ILE A 114 -2.71 5.45 7.64
N ARG A 115 -1.94 6.08 8.54
CA ARG A 115 -2.37 7.33 9.20
C ARG A 115 -2.67 8.43 8.17
N SER A 116 -1.83 8.57 7.16
CA SER A 116 -2.03 9.53 6.09
C SER A 116 -3.31 9.25 5.30
N ILE A 117 -3.54 8.01 4.91
CA ILE A 117 -4.77 7.62 4.19
C ILE A 117 -6.00 7.89 5.05
N ASP A 118 -5.98 7.47 6.32
CA ASP A 118 -7.10 7.68 7.26
C ASP A 118 -7.45 9.15 7.40
N SER A 119 -6.45 10.03 7.40
CA SER A 119 -6.67 11.48 7.51
C SER A 119 -7.34 12.08 6.27
N HIS A 120 -7.23 11.44 5.11
CA HIS A 120 -7.80 11.93 3.84
C HIS A 120 -9.19 11.34 3.56
N ILE A 121 -9.41 10.08 3.85
CA ILE A 121 -10.63 9.37 3.43
C ILE A 121 -11.34 8.62 4.55
N GLY A 122 -10.84 8.69 5.79
CA GLY A 122 -11.34 7.89 6.89
C GLY A 122 -10.80 6.46 6.89
N PRO A 123 -11.12 5.67 7.93
CA PRO A 123 -10.51 4.34 8.12
C PRO A 123 -11.27 3.19 7.45
N ASP A 124 -12.42 3.43 6.79
CA ASP A 124 -13.35 2.37 6.36
C ASP A 124 -12.98 1.81 4.98
N TYR A 125 -11.85 1.12 4.90
CA TYR A 125 -11.40 0.42 3.71
C TYR A 125 -10.73 -0.90 4.09
N ARG A 126 -10.55 -1.80 3.10
CA ARG A 126 -9.88 -3.08 3.33
C ARG A 126 -8.38 -2.90 3.43
N ARG A 127 -7.77 -3.65 4.34
CA ARG A 127 -6.33 -3.63 4.60
C ARG A 127 -5.77 -5.03 4.48
N VAL A 128 -4.78 -5.19 3.62
CA VAL A 128 -3.99 -6.42 3.53
C VAL A 128 -2.68 -6.15 4.27
N ARG A 129 -2.55 -6.74 5.44
CA ARG A 129 -1.38 -6.58 6.29
C ARG A 129 -0.36 -7.66 5.95
N LEU A 130 0.84 -7.21 5.58
CA LEU A 130 1.93 -8.09 5.15
C LEU A 130 2.99 -8.11 6.26
N GLY A 131 3.17 -9.26 6.89
CA GLY A 131 4.04 -9.40 8.05
C GLY A 131 5.50 -9.20 7.72
N ILE A 132 6.17 -8.37 8.52
CA ILE A 132 7.62 -8.14 8.44
C ILE A 132 8.34 -8.45 9.75
N GLY A 133 7.59 -8.82 10.80
CA GLY A 133 8.10 -9.09 12.11
C GLY A 133 8.49 -7.83 12.88
N HIS A 134 8.43 -7.89 14.18
CA HIS A 134 8.87 -6.81 15.07
C HIS A 134 10.33 -7.03 15.48
N PRO A 135 11.18 -5.96 15.54
CA PRO A 135 12.59 -6.11 15.92
C PRO A 135 12.82 -6.39 17.42
N GLY A 136 11.75 -6.50 18.21
CA GLY A 136 11.80 -6.80 19.64
C GLY A 136 11.84 -5.59 20.56
N HIS A 137 12.13 -4.41 20.03
CA HIS A 137 12.19 -3.17 20.81
C HIS A 137 11.73 -1.98 19.95
N LYS A 138 10.90 -1.09 20.51
CA LYS A 138 10.34 0.06 19.79
C LYS A 138 11.40 0.99 19.21
N ASP A 139 12.57 1.11 19.84
CA ASP A 139 13.64 1.97 19.38
C ASP A 139 14.32 1.46 18.10
N ARG A 140 14.07 0.20 17.72
CA ARG A 140 14.59 -0.41 16.50
C ARG A 140 13.61 -0.41 15.34
N VAL A 141 12.38 0.07 15.55
CA VAL A 141 11.31 -0.03 14.55
C VAL A 141 11.68 0.71 13.27
N THR A 142 12.15 1.96 13.36
CA THR A 142 12.52 2.74 12.17
C THR A 142 13.61 2.03 11.36
N GLY A 143 14.69 1.58 12.00
CA GLY A 143 15.76 0.85 11.33
C GLY A 143 15.29 -0.46 10.72
N HIS A 144 14.37 -1.16 11.38
CA HIS A 144 13.82 -2.41 10.88
C HIS A 144 12.99 -2.21 9.62
N VAL A 145 12.03 -1.25 9.61
CA VAL A 145 11.16 -1.02 8.45
C VAL A 145 11.93 -0.45 7.26
N LEU A 146 12.98 0.32 7.51
CA LEU A 146 13.87 0.85 6.48
C LEU A 146 15.04 -0.08 6.16
N GLY A 147 15.08 -1.26 6.75
CA GLY A 147 16.06 -2.30 6.44
C GLY A 147 15.59 -3.21 5.31
N ASN A 148 16.54 -3.86 4.67
CA ASN A 148 16.25 -4.85 3.62
C ASN A 148 15.80 -6.18 4.23
N PHE A 149 15.05 -6.92 3.44
CA PHE A 149 14.69 -8.30 3.77
C PHE A 149 15.91 -9.19 3.88
#